data_98ec4c23e138fe1921b558983de6b614
#
_entry.id   98ec4c23e138fe1921b558983de6b614
#
_cell.length_a   1.000
_cell.length_b   1.000
_cell.length_c   1.000
_cell.angle_alpha   90.00
_cell.angle_beta   90.00
_cell.angle_gamma   90.00
#
_symmetry.space_group_name_H-M   'P 1'
#
loop_
_entity.id
_entity.type
_entity.pdbx_description
1 polymer ?
#
loop_
_entity_poly.entity_id
_entity_poly.type
_entity_poly.pdbx_seq_one_letter_code
_entity_poly.pdbx_strand_id
1 'polypeptide(L)'
;MIVAAPARVLKAFFDADALGAWWQVAHSVTTPRALGPYAIEWNPTDFRDEVLGRLGGVFRGTVLQFDAGHGFFVADCFWLPPDGDPIGPMALEVDCTPAGPDAASGTRLHVRQSGFEESPRWRRYYEIVGNGWERALGSLRLLLEK
;
A
#
# COMPACT_ATOMS: atom_id res chain seq x y z
N MET A 1 0.38 16.84 -1.71
CA MET A 1 -0.19 17.09 -0.36
C MET A 1 -1.66 16.67 -0.31
N ILE A 2 -2.06 16.06 0.79
CA ILE A 2 -3.45 15.67 1.02
C ILE A 2 -4.05 16.62 2.08
N VAL A 3 -5.25 17.13 1.81
CA VAL A 3 -5.93 18.01 2.76
C VAL A 3 -6.69 17.16 3.79
N ALA A 4 -5.92 16.55 4.67
CA ALA A 4 -6.41 15.74 5.79
C ALA A 4 -5.27 15.61 6.81
N ALA A 5 -5.60 15.46 8.10
CA ALA A 5 -4.61 15.30 9.15
C ALA A 5 -3.84 13.98 8.99
N PRO A 6 -2.55 13.94 9.39
CA PRO A 6 -1.74 12.71 9.26
C PRO A 6 -2.38 11.47 9.88
N ALA A 7 -2.98 11.58 11.05
CA ALA A 7 -3.61 10.44 11.70
C ALA A 7 -4.77 9.88 10.87
N ARG A 8 -5.53 10.73 10.20
CA ARG A 8 -6.62 10.31 9.33
C ARG A 8 -6.10 9.64 8.06
N VAL A 9 -5.01 10.15 7.51
CA VAL A 9 -4.35 9.52 6.35
C VAL A 9 -3.88 8.11 6.70
N LEU A 10 -3.18 7.97 7.83
CA LEU A 10 -2.67 6.65 8.25
C LEU A 10 -3.79 5.67 8.55
N LYS A 11 -4.87 6.12 9.17
CA LYS A 11 -6.02 5.27 9.46
C LYS A 11 -6.59 4.63 8.20
N ALA A 12 -6.55 5.35 7.07
CA ALA A 12 -7.06 4.84 5.80
C ALA A 12 -6.26 3.64 5.27
N PHE A 13 -5.05 3.41 5.75
CA PHE A 13 -4.23 2.25 5.38
C PHE A 13 -4.59 1.00 6.21
N PHE A 14 -5.38 1.15 7.27
CA PHE A 14 -5.71 0.05 8.18
C PHE A 14 -7.21 -0.19 8.33
N ASP A 15 -8.05 0.66 7.78
CA ASP A 15 -9.50 0.53 7.84
C ASP A 15 -10.00 -0.21 6.60
N ALA A 16 -10.69 -1.34 6.81
CA ALA A 16 -11.16 -2.19 5.73
C ALA A 16 -12.07 -1.45 4.73
N ASP A 17 -12.98 -0.62 5.22
CA ASP A 17 -13.89 0.13 4.36
C ASP A 17 -13.11 1.16 3.53
N ALA A 18 -12.16 1.86 4.15
CA ALA A 18 -11.34 2.81 3.44
C ALA A 18 -10.47 2.13 2.38
N LEU A 19 -9.83 1.01 2.72
CA LEU A 19 -9.00 0.24 1.78
C LEU A 19 -9.82 -0.21 0.56
N GLY A 20 -11.05 -0.64 0.78
CA GLY A 20 -11.94 -0.99 -0.31
C GLY A 20 -12.27 0.21 -1.21
N ALA A 21 -12.41 1.39 -0.62
CA ALA A 21 -12.80 2.60 -1.35
C ALA A 21 -11.65 3.19 -2.18
N TRP A 22 -10.42 3.27 -1.62
CA TRP A 22 -9.34 3.95 -2.34
C TRP A 22 -8.38 3.00 -3.05
N TRP A 23 -8.24 1.76 -2.57
CA TRP A 23 -7.27 0.80 -3.13
C TRP A 23 -7.95 -0.42 -3.75
N GLN A 24 -9.27 -0.46 -3.75
CA GLN A 24 -10.06 -1.56 -4.31
C GLN A 24 -9.74 -2.91 -3.67
N VAL A 25 -9.37 -2.89 -2.40
CA VAL A 25 -9.05 -4.10 -1.63
C VAL A 25 -10.34 -4.87 -1.34
N ALA A 26 -10.36 -6.16 -1.69
CA ALA A 26 -11.52 -7.01 -1.46
C ALA A 26 -11.58 -7.52 -0.01
N HIS A 27 -10.43 -7.91 0.53
CA HIS A 27 -10.31 -8.40 1.91
C HIS A 27 -9.02 -7.89 2.53
N SER A 28 -9.03 -7.65 3.83
CA SER A 28 -7.84 -7.20 4.53
C SER A 28 -7.79 -7.69 5.97
N VAL A 29 -6.58 -7.91 6.45
CA VAL A 29 -6.28 -8.11 7.87
C VAL A 29 -5.11 -7.20 8.17
N THR A 30 -5.40 -6.07 8.82
CA THR A 30 -4.38 -5.07 9.11
C THR A 30 -4.51 -4.63 10.57
N THR A 31 -3.42 -4.74 11.30
CA THR A 31 -3.38 -4.35 12.71
C THR A 31 -2.32 -3.27 12.92
N PRO A 32 -2.72 -2.07 13.36
CA PRO A 32 -1.79 -0.94 13.46
C PRO A 32 -0.96 -0.98 14.74
N ARG A 33 -0.09 -1.96 14.84
CA ARG A 33 0.84 -2.10 15.97
C ARG A 33 2.03 -2.96 15.57
N ALA A 34 3.11 -2.87 16.32
CA ALA A 34 4.29 -3.71 16.10
C ALA A 34 3.91 -5.19 16.15
N LEU A 35 4.46 -5.96 15.22
CA LEU A 35 4.22 -7.38 15.01
C LEU A 35 2.80 -7.71 14.57
N GLY A 36 1.98 -6.71 14.27
CA GLY A 36 0.67 -6.93 13.68
C GLY A 36 0.75 -7.32 12.21
N PRO A 37 -0.23 -8.07 11.70
CA PRO A 37 -0.26 -8.41 10.29
C PRO A 37 -0.63 -7.21 9.42
N TYR A 38 -0.11 -7.19 8.20
CA TYR A 38 -0.55 -6.30 7.15
C TYR A 38 -0.79 -7.15 5.91
N ALA A 39 -2.03 -7.54 5.69
CA ALA A 39 -2.40 -8.41 4.57
C ALA A 39 -3.60 -7.82 3.85
N ILE A 40 -3.45 -7.63 2.55
CA ILE A 40 -4.51 -7.10 1.70
C ILE A 40 -4.65 -7.98 0.48
N GLU A 41 -5.89 -8.16 0.02
CA GLU A 41 -6.21 -9.03 -1.09
C GLU A 41 -7.06 -8.29 -2.11
N TRP A 42 -6.67 -8.37 -3.38
CA TRP A 42 -7.45 -7.89 -4.51
C TRP A 42 -7.98 -9.08 -5.30
N ASN A 43 -9.15 -8.90 -5.89
CA ASN A 43 -9.69 -9.91 -6.79
C ASN A 43 -8.78 -10.09 -8.00
N PRO A 44 -8.60 -11.33 -8.50
CA PRO A 44 -7.83 -11.55 -9.72
C PRO A 44 -8.45 -10.82 -10.91
N THR A 45 -7.60 -10.30 -11.79
CA THR A 45 -8.04 -9.64 -13.02
C THR A 45 -8.43 -10.68 -14.07
N ASP A 46 -9.30 -10.27 -15.00
CA ASP A 46 -9.68 -11.13 -16.13
C ASP A 46 -8.57 -11.25 -17.17
N PHE A 47 -7.82 -10.17 -17.39
CA PHE A 47 -6.70 -10.18 -18.32
C PHE A 47 -5.45 -10.79 -17.65
N ARG A 48 -4.54 -11.27 -18.50
CA ARG A 48 -3.25 -11.80 -18.04
C ARG A 48 -2.11 -10.90 -18.52
N ASP A 49 -1.25 -10.51 -17.60
CA ASP A 49 0.01 -9.90 -17.96
C ASP A 49 0.93 -11.00 -18.52
N GLU A 50 1.70 -10.67 -19.55
CA GLU A 50 2.56 -11.65 -20.24
C GLU A 50 3.63 -12.25 -19.33
N VAL A 51 4.11 -11.50 -18.33
CA VAL A 51 5.18 -11.93 -17.44
C VAL A 51 4.64 -12.43 -16.11
N LEU A 52 3.65 -11.74 -15.53
CA LEU A 52 3.17 -12.00 -14.18
C LEU A 52 1.92 -12.87 -14.11
N GLY A 53 1.23 -13.07 -15.22
CA GLY A 53 -0.07 -13.72 -15.20
C GLY A 53 -1.17 -12.75 -14.78
N ARG A 54 -2.23 -13.27 -14.16
CA ARG A 54 -3.30 -12.39 -13.68
C ARG A 54 -2.79 -11.53 -12.54
N LEU A 55 -3.26 -10.29 -12.48
CA LEU A 55 -2.96 -9.38 -11.39
C LEU A 55 -3.97 -9.57 -10.27
N GLY A 56 -3.80 -8.82 -9.19
CA GLY A 56 -4.57 -9.05 -7.97
C GLY A 56 -3.81 -9.97 -7.02
N GLY A 57 -4.53 -10.79 -6.26
CA GLY A 57 -3.90 -11.67 -5.28
C GLY A 57 -3.64 -10.96 -3.96
N VAL A 58 -2.66 -11.45 -3.21
CA VAL A 58 -2.40 -10.99 -1.84
C VAL A 58 -1.05 -10.29 -1.72
N PHE A 59 -1.04 -9.17 -1.02
CA PHE A 59 0.20 -8.53 -0.55
C PHE A 59 0.19 -8.61 0.96
N ARG A 60 1.22 -9.23 1.56
CA ARG A 60 1.25 -9.44 2.99
C ARG A 60 2.64 -9.22 3.58
N GLY A 61 2.65 -8.77 4.82
CA GLY A 61 3.86 -8.58 5.60
C GLY A 61 3.55 -8.42 7.06
N THR A 62 4.56 -8.04 7.84
CA THR A 62 4.45 -7.82 9.28
C THR A 62 4.80 -6.37 9.59
N VAL A 63 3.93 -5.69 10.32
CA VAL A 63 4.20 -4.33 10.80
C VAL A 63 5.32 -4.41 11.83
N LEU A 64 6.43 -3.74 11.59
CA LEU A 64 7.51 -3.67 12.55
C LEU A 64 7.41 -2.44 13.42
N GLN A 65 6.89 -1.35 12.87
CA GLN A 65 6.79 -0.09 13.57
C GLN A 65 5.51 0.62 13.14
N PHE A 66 4.78 1.13 14.10
CA PHE A 66 3.60 1.97 13.85
C PHE A 66 3.65 3.16 14.80
N ASP A 67 3.60 4.37 14.23
CA ASP A 67 3.57 5.62 14.96
C ASP A 67 2.36 6.43 14.46
N ALA A 68 1.32 6.49 15.28
CA ALA A 68 0.09 7.19 14.93
C ALA A 68 0.37 8.67 14.67
N GLY A 69 0.06 9.13 13.46
CA GLY A 69 0.33 10.51 13.06
C GLY A 69 1.65 10.72 12.34
N HIS A 70 2.52 9.72 12.26
CA HIS A 70 3.81 9.83 11.57
C HIS A 70 4.00 8.81 10.47
N GLY A 71 3.74 7.53 10.72
CA GLY A 71 3.93 6.54 9.70
C GLY A 71 3.98 5.10 10.22
N PHE A 72 4.29 4.19 9.30
CA PHE A 72 4.48 2.79 9.68
C PHE A 72 5.44 2.11 8.70
N PHE A 73 6.00 0.98 9.15
CA PHE A 73 6.95 0.19 8.38
C PHE A 73 6.50 -1.28 8.40
N VAL A 74 6.41 -1.88 7.22
CA VAL A 74 6.05 -3.29 7.06
C VAL A 74 7.22 -4.03 6.45
N ALA A 75 7.65 -5.12 7.10
CA ALA A 75 8.75 -5.95 6.63
C ALA A 75 8.25 -7.31 6.15
N ASP A 76 9.14 -8.04 5.49
CA ASP A 76 8.85 -9.37 4.93
C ASP A 76 7.61 -9.36 4.04
N CYS A 77 7.51 -8.33 3.21
CA CYS A 77 6.39 -8.19 2.30
C CYS A 77 6.55 -9.10 1.09
N PHE A 78 5.49 -9.85 0.80
CA PHE A 78 5.42 -10.71 -0.38
C PHE A 78 4.15 -10.39 -1.15
N TRP A 79 4.27 -10.34 -2.47
CA TRP A 79 3.12 -10.40 -3.33
C TRP A 79 2.88 -11.84 -3.74
N LEU A 80 1.68 -12.33 -3.47
CA LEU A 80 1.25 -13.69 -3.81
C LEU A 80 0.30 -13.58 -5.00
N PRO A 81 0.83 -13.68 -6.24
CA PRO A 81 -0.04 -13.54 -7.41
C PRO A 81 -1.05 -14.68 -7.50
N PRO A 82 -2.19 -14.47 -8.20
CA PRO A 82 -3.15 -15.55 -8.42
C PRO A 82 -2.54 -16.74 -9.15
N ASP A 83 -1.63 -16.48 -10.10
CA ASP A 83 -1.03 -17.52 -10.94
C ASP A 83 0.49 -17.38 -10.94
N GLY A 84 1.16 -17.99 -10.01
CA GLY A 84 2.61 -17.95 -10.04
C GLY A 84 3.25 -17.89 -8.68
N ASP A 85 4.56 -17.81 -8.67
CA ASP A 85 5.34 -17.86 -7.44
C ASP A 85 5.30 -16.49 -6.72
N PRO A 86 5.40 -16.51 -5.38
CA PRO A 86 5.51 -15.28 -4.62
C PRO A 86 6.70 -14.41 -5.05
N ILE A 87 6.53 -13.11 -4.95
CA ILE A 87 7.59 -12.12 -5.16
C ILE A 87 7.86 -11.46 -3.82
N GLY A 88 9.09 -11.50 -3.39
CA GLY A 88 9.55 -10.91 -2.14
C GLY A 88 10.87 -11.53 -1.70
N PRO A 89 11.36 -11.19 -0.49
CA PRO A 89 10.76 -10.23 0.44
C PRO A 89 11.01 -8.78 0.04
N MET A 90 10.08 -7.93 0.43
CA MET A 90 10.14 -6.49 0.22
C MET A 90 9.84 -5.77 1.51
N ALA A 91 9.97 -4.44 1.50
CA ALA A 91 9.56 -3.59 2.61
C ALA A 91 8.65 -2.49 2.10
N LEU A 92 7.71 -2.08 2.95
CA LEU A 92 6.80 -0.98 2.68
C LEU A 92 6.93 0.04 3.80
N GLU A 93 7.25 1.27 3.44
CA GLU A 93 7.36 2.38 4.38
C GLU A 93 6.38 3.47 3.99
N VAL A 94 5.60 3.92 4.95
CA VAL A 94 4.63 5.00 4.74
C VAL A 94 4.92 6.09 5.77
N ASP A 95 5.25 7.29 5.30
CA ASP A 95 5.55 8.44 6.14
C ASP A 95 4.58 9.58 5.88
N CYS A 96 4.08 10.17 6.95
CA CYS A 96 3.21 11.34 6.92
C CYS A 96 3.90 12.49 7.64
N THR A 97 4.02 13.62 6.93
CA THR A 97 4.57 14.85 7.50
C THR A 97 3.49 15.93 7.46
N PRO A 98 3.26 16.65 8.57
CA PRO A 98 2.33 17.78 8.53
C PRO A 98 2.71 18.78 7.44
N ALA A 99 1.73 19.30 6.72
CA ALA A 99 1.97 20.21 5.61
C ALA A 99 0.84 21.23 5.50
N GLY A 100 1.12 22.34 4.82
CA GLY A 100 0.15 23.39 4.62
C GLY A 100 0.16 24.45 5.72
N PRO A 101 -0.72 25.45 5.65
CA PRO A 101 -0.74 26.55 6.61
C PRO A 101 -1.17 26.13 8.01
N ASP A 102 -1.89 25.01 8.11
CA ASP A 102 -2.29 24.44 9.39
C ASP A 102 -1.79 22.99 9.42
N ALA A 103 -0.78 22.71 10.25
CA ALA A 103 -0.14 21.40 10.35
C ALA A 103 -1.11 20.27 10.73
N ALA A 104 -2.23 20.59 11.37
CA ALA A 104 -3.23 19.59 11.74
C ALA A 104 -4.17 19.23 10.59
N SER A 105 -4.22 20.02 9.52
CA SER A 105 -5.20 19.85 8.44
C SER A 105 -4.61 19.36 7.13
N GLY A 106 -3.28 19.29 7.01
CA GLY A 106 -2.63 18.87 5.77
C GLY A 106 -1.53 17.85 6.00
N THR A 107 -1.31 16.98 5.03
CA THR A 107 -0.32 15.91 5.09
C THR A 107 0.46 15.81 3.79
N ARG A 108 1.78 15.75 3.91
CA ARG A 108 2.64 15.26 2.82
C ARG A 108 2.85 13.76 3.07
N LEU A 109 2.34 12.97 2.14
CA LEU A 109 2.42 11.51 2.21
C LEU A 109 3.54 11.02 1.32
N HIS A 110 4.40 10.17 1.87
CA HIS A 110 5.46 9.51 1.12
C HIS A 110 5.36 8.01 1.32
N VAL A 111 5.26 7.27 0.22
CA VAL A 111 5.19 5.80 0.23
C VAL A 111 6.44 5.27 -0.47
N ARG A 112 7.12 4.34 0.18
CA ARG A 112 8.32 3.72 -0.35
C ARG A 112 8.21 2.21 -0.25
N GLN A 113 8.24 1.55 -1.40
CA GLN A 113 8.34 0.09 -1.47
C GLN A 113 9.74 -0.24 -1.97
N SER A 114 10.46 -1.09 -1.25
CA SER A 114 11.86 -1.36 -1.53
C SER A 114 12.16 -2.86 -1.42
N GLY A 115 13.38 -3.24 -1.86
CA GLY A 115 13.80 -4.64 -1.88
C GLY A 115 13.63 -5.28 -3.25
N PHE A 116 13.50 -4.47 -4.30
CA PHE A 116 13.35 -4.99 -5.66
C PHE A 116 14.66 -5.62 -6.12
N GLU A 117 14.55 -6.81 -6.70
CA GLU A 117 15.69 -7.52 -7.27
C GLU A 117 15.72 -7.33 -8.78
N GLU A 118 16.79 -7.81 -9.41
CA GLU A 118 16.98 -7.66 -10.85
C GLU A 118 16.65 -8.95 -11.58
N SER A 119 15.55 -8.94 -12.32
CA SER A 119 15.13 -10.01 -13.22
C SER A 119 13.99 -9.47 -14.09
N PRO A 120 13.66 -10.13 -15.22
CA PRO A 120 12.52 -9.68 -16.03
C PRO A 120 11.22 -9.64 -15.24
N ARG A 121 11.01 -10.61 -14.36
CA ARG A 121 9.81 -10.70 -13.54
C ARG A 121 9.75 -9.56 -12.52
N TRP A 122 10.86 -9.27 -11.84
CA TRP A 122 10.94 -8.17 -10.89
C TRP A 122 10.77 -6.80 -11.56
N ARG A 123 11.36 -6.61 -12.75
CA ARG A 123 11.19 -5.35 -13.51
C ARG A 123 9.75 -5.11 -13.88
N ARG A 124 9.07 -6.16 -14.35
CA ARG A 124 7.66 -6.02 -14.72
C ARG A 124 6.81 -5.71 -13.50
N TYR A 125 7.07 -6.36 -12.38
CA TYR A 125 6.39 -6.08 -11.12
C TYR A 125 6.61 -4.63 -10.69
N TYR A 126 7.85 -4.15 -10.77
CA TYR A 126 8.20 -2.76 -10.43
C TYR A 126 7.39 -1.77 -11.25
N GLU A 127 7.29 -1.98 -12.56
CA GLU A 127 6.52 -1.10 -13.44
C GLU A 127 5.04 -1.08 -13.06
N ILE A 128 4.45 -2.24 -12.85
CA ILE A 128 3.02 -2.38 -12.53
C ILE A 128 2.72 -1.77 -11.16
N VAL A 129 3.56 -2.05 -10.18
CA VAL A 129 3.40 -1.53 -8.82
C VAL A 129 3.53 -0.01 -8.79
N GLY A 130 4.50 0.56 -9.51
CA GLY A 130 4.65 2.00 -9.59
C GLY A 130 3.40 2.69 -10.12
N ASN A 131 2.87 2.18 -11.23
CA ASN A 131 1.63 2.70 -11.81
C ASN A 131 0.44 2.49 -10.86
N GLY A 132 0.40 1.35 -10.18
CA GLY A 132 -0.65 1.04 -9.22
C GLY A 132 -0.66 2.00 -8.04
N TRP A 133 0.51 2.29 -7.48
CA TRP A 133 0.63 3.26 -6.39
C TRP A 133 0.19 4.65 -6.81
N GLU A 134 0.59 5.09 -7.99
CA GLU A 134 0.20 6.41 -8.50
C GLU A 134 -1.32 6.56 -8.56
N ARG A 135 -2.01 5.56 -9.12
CA ARG A 135 -3.46 5.55 -9.19
C ARG A 135 -4.12 5.46 -7.82
N ALA A 136 -3.62 4.57 -6.98
CA ALA A 136 -4.18 4.33 -5.64
C ALA A 136 -4.06 5.56 -4.77
N LEU A 137 -2.91 6.23 -4.78
CA LEU A 137 -2.71 7.44 -3.98
C LEU A 137 -3.58 8.60 -4.48
N GLY A 138 -3.82 8.68 -5.79
CA GLY A 138 -4.79 9.63 -6.34
C GLY A 138 -6.19 9.39 -5.81
N SER A 139 -6.61 8.12 -5.74
CA SER A 139 -7.91 7.75 -5.19
C SER A 139 -7.99 8.02 -3.69
N LEU A 140 -6.91 7.76 -2.96
CA LEU A 140 -6.84 8.07 -1.52
C LEU A 140 -7.05 9.56 -1.27
N ARG A 141 -6.37 10.39 -2.05
CA ARG A 141 -6.52 11.84 -1.95
C ARG A 141 -7.96 12.27 -2.16
N LEU A 142 -8.61 11.76 -3.21
CA LEU A 142 -9.99 12.08 -3.49
C LEU A 142 -10.94 11.66 -2.36
N LEU A 143 -10.71 10.49 -1.78
CA LEU A 143 -11.51 9.99 -0.67
C LEU A 143 -11.39 10.91 0.56
N LEU A 144 -10.17 11.30 0.90
CA LEU A 144 -9.90 12.06 2.13
C LEU A 144 -10.25 13.53 2.03
N GLU A 145 -10.28 14.08 0.80
CA GLU A 145 -10.57 15.50 0.57
C GLU A 145 -12.05 15.79 0.31
N LYS A 146 -12.89 14.79 0.41
CA LYS A 146 -14.34 14.97 0.28
C LYS A 146 -14.92 15.78 1.43
#